data_e64ace15676ab68a72d51daee8d3dea9
#
_entry.id   e64ace15676ab68a72d51daee8d3dea9
#
_cell.length_a   1.000
_cell.length_b   1.000
_cell.length_c   1.000
_cell.angle_alpha   90.00
_cell.angle_beta   90.00
_cell.angle_gamma   90.00
#
_symmetry.space_group_name_H-M   'P 1'
#
loop_
_entity.id
_entity.type
_entity.pdbx_description
1 polymer ?
#
loop_
_entity_poly.entity_id
_entity_poly.type
_entity_poly.pdbx_seq_one_letter_code
_entity_poly.pdbx_strand_id
1 'polypeptide(L)'
;VGILVDDAIVEVENIVRHLRMGKPPKQAAMDAAIEIGLAVVATTLTICAVFIPVAFMSGIAGQFFAPFGFTVTVAVLFSLLVARTLTPMMAAYFLKPHAEPVREPKIMKWYLARVRWCLLNRWKTLGVATVVIVSMLALFPLLSTAFSPAGDNGFTRLTVELAPGSGL
;
A
#
# COMPACT_ATOMS: atom_id res chain seq x y z
N VAL A 1 -4.32 -7.10 1.71
CA VAL A 1 -3.62 -7.66 2.89
C VAL A 1 -2.29 -6.96 3.08
N GLY A 2 -1.43 -6.78 2.06
CA GLY A 2 -0.12 -6.12 2.20
C GLY A 2 -0.19 -4.77 2.90
N ILE A 3 -0.97 -3.84 2.39
CA ILE A 3 -1.14 -2.49 2.95
C ILE A 3 -1.57 -2.51 4.44
N LEU A 4 -2.35 -3.52 4.86
CA LEU A 4 -2.85 -3.63 6.23
C LEU A 4 -1.80 -4.15 7.21
N VAL A 5 -0.82 -4.91 6.72
CA VAL A 5 0.21 -5.53 7.56
C VAL A 5 1.44 -4.63 7.69
N ASP A 6 1.68 -3.74 6.74
CA ASP A 6 2.85 -2.85 6.71
C ASP A 6 3.00 -2.02 7.98
N ASP A 7 1.92 -1.42 8.48
CA ASP A 7 1.93 -0.62 9.70
C ASP A 7 2.39 -1.44 10.93
N ALA A 8 1.89 -2.67 11.06
CA ALA A 8 2.24 -3.56 12.16
C ALA A 8 3.68 -4.07 12.05
N ILE A 9 4.18 -4.35 10.84
CA ILE A 9 5.56 -4.79 10.60
C ILE A 9 6.55 -3.69 11.02
N VAL A 10 6.31 -2.45 10.58
CA VAL A 10 7.16 -1.31 10.92
C VAL A 10 7.16 -1.05 12.43
N GLU A 11 6.00 -1.16 13.09
CA GLU A 11 5.88 -1.01 14.54
C GLU A 11 6.71 -2.07 15.28
N VAL A 12 6.55 -3.36 14.93
CA VAL A 12 7.28 -4.47 15.56
C VAL A 12 8.79 -4.35 15.31
N GLU A 13 9.22 -4.00 14.09
CA GLU A 13 10.65 -3.83 13.77
C GLU A 13 11.27 -2.71 14.61
N ASN A 14 10.57 -1.59 14.78
CA ASN A 14 11.05 -0.49 15.61
C ASN A 14 11.12 -0.88 17.09
N ILE A 15 10.14 -1.62 17.61
CA ILE A 15 10.17 -2.14 18.98
C ILE A 15 11.37 -3.09 19.18
N VAL A 16 11.61 -4.01 18.24
CA VAL A 16 12.75 -4.92 18.28
C VAL A 16 14.08 -4.14 18.25
N ARG A 17 14.15 -3.04 17.49
CA ARG A 17 15.32 -2.15 17.50
C ARG A 17 15.59 -1.56 18.87
N HIS A 18 14.56 -1.05 19.55
CA HIS A 18 14.68 -0.53 20.90
C HIS A 18 15.05 -1.62 21.93
N LEU A 19 14.54 -2.84 21.79
CA LEU A 19 14.93 -3.98 22.61
C LEU A 19 16.42 -4.33 22.46
N ARG A 20 16.94 -4.26 21.22
CA ARG A 20 18.39 -4.47 20.94
C ARG A 20 19.28 -3.38 21.56
N MET A 21 18.74 -2.19 21.80
CA MET A 21 19.44 -1.12 22.54
C MET A 21 19.47 -1.38 24.06
N GLY A 22 18.93 -2.51 24.55
CA GLY A 22 18.93 -2.88 25.97
C GLY A 22 17.77 -2.30 26.79
N LYS A 23 16.76 -1.71 26.13
CA LYS A 23 15.57 -1.20 26.83
C LYS A 23 14.66 -2.34 27.30
N PRO A 24 13.99 -2.21 28.45
CA PRO A 24 12.98 -3.18 28.86
C PRO A 24 11.79 -3.17 27.90
N PRO A 25 11.09 -4.32 27.70
CA PRO A 25 10.06 -4.46 26.66
C PRO A 25 8.95 -3.40 26.70
N LYS A 26 8.47 -3.03 27.88
CA LYS A 26 7.44 -2.00 28.02
C LYS A 26 7.92 -0.61 27.56
N GLN A 27 9.15 -0.25 27.94
CA GLN A 27 9.73 1.03 27.54
C GLN A 27 10.08 1.02 26.04
N ALA A 28 10.62 -0.09 25.53
CA ALA A 28 10.91 -0.25 24.12
C ALA A 28 9.66 -0.08 23.25
N ALA A 29 8.53 -0.69 23.65
CA ALA A 29 7.25 -0.55 22.94
C ALA A 29 6.71 0.89 22.99
N MET A 30 6.82 1.57 24.14
CA MET A 30 6.36 2.95 24.29
C MET A 30 7.19 3.92 23.44
N ASP A 31 8.53 3.84 23.54
CA ASP A 31 9.44 4.71 22.81
C ASP A 31 9.31 4.51 21.28
N ALA A 32 9.22 3.25 20.83
CA ALA A 32 9.00 2.92 19.44
C ALA A 32 7.66 3.47 18.91
N ALA A 33 6.58 3.30 19.68
CA ALA A 33 5.28 3.81 19.31
C ALA A 33 5.27 5.35 19.17
N ILE A 34 5.96 6.07 20.03
CA ILE A 34 6.08 7.54 19.95
C ILE A 34 6.91 7.94 18.71
N GLU A 35 8.04 7.27 18.48
CA GLU A 35 8.99 7.62 17.42
C GLU A 35 8.37 7.56 16.02
N ILE A 36 7.62 6.49 15.70
CA ILE A 36 7.05 6.31 14.36
C ILE A 36 5.58 6.70 14.25
N GLY A 37 4.97 7.12 15.37
CA GLY A 37 3.54 7.37 15.44
C GLY A 37 3.00 8.31 14.38
N LEU A 38 3.64 9.46 14.22
CA LEU A 38 3.24 10.46 13.24
C LEU A 38 3.40 9.94 11.80
N ALA A 39 4.48 9.20 11.52
CA ALA A 39 4.73 8.65 10.18
C ALA A 39 3.64 7.64 9.78
N VAL A 40 3.26 6.71 10.67
CA VAL A 40 2.23 5.71 10.42
C VAL A 40 0.86 6.36 10.24
N VAL A 41 0.51 7.36 11.04
CA VAL A 41 -0.74 8.13 10.85
C VAL A 41 -0.74 8.85 9.51
N ALA A 42 0.36 9.50 9.13
CA ALA A 42 0.46 10.22 7.88
C ALA A 42 0.33 9.31 6.65
N THR A 43 0.97 8.12 6.65
CA THR A 43 0.85 7.13 5.57
C THR A 43 -0.58 6.63 5.45
N THR A 44 -1.22 6.29 6.55
CA THR A 44 -2.62 5.84 6.60
C THR A 44 -3.57 6.91 6.06
N LEU A 45 -3.43 8.17 6.49
CA LEU A 45 -4.25 9.27 6.00
C LEU A 45 -4.03 9.53 4.50
N THR A 46 -2.80 9.35 4.00
CA THR A 46 -2.51 9.46 2.56
C THR A 46 -3.27 8.40 1.76
N ILE A 47 -3.31 7.17 2.24
CA ILE A 47 -4.09 6.10 1.60
C ILE A 47 -5.59 6.45 1.63
N CYS A 48 -6.12 6.88 2.77
CA CYS A 48 -7.51 7.33 2.88
C CYS A 48 -7.82 8.47 1.91
N ALA A 49 -6.93 9.46 1.77
CA ALA A 49 -7.09 10.59 0.85
C ALA A 49 -7.19 10.18 -0.63
N VAL A 50 -6.57 9.05 -1.01
CA VAL A 50 -6.69 8.48 -2.36
C VAL A 50 -7.99 7.71 -2.53
N PHE A 51 -8.40 6.90 -1.54
CA PHE A 51 -9.55 6.01 -1.69
C PHE A 51 -10.89 6.66 -1.37
N ILE A 52 -10.95 7.71 -0.53
CA ILE A 52 -12.19 8.44 -0.23
C ILE A 52 -12.83 9.04 -1.49
N PRO A 53 -12.11 9.75 -2.39
CA PRO A 53 -12.69 10.24 -3.63
C PRO A 53 -13.24 9.12 -4.53
N VAL A 54 -12.58 7.97 -4.55
CA VAL A 54 -13.03 6.79 -5.31
C VAL A 54 -14.36 6.25 -4.75
N ALA A 55 -14.55 6.30 -3.43
CA ALA A 55 -15.80 5.89 -2.78
C ALA A 55 -16.99 6.80 -3.13
N PHE A 56 -16.74 8.04 -3.55
CA PHE A 56 -17.79 9.00 -3.95
C PHE A 56 -17.95 9.12 -5.47
N MET A 57 -17.33 8.26 -6.25
CA MET A 57 -17.53 8.25 -7.72
C MET A 57 -18.97 7.95 -8.06
N SER A 58 -19.50 8.64 -9.08
CA SER A 58 -20.84 8.44 -9.64
C SER A 58 -20.79 7.68 -10.98
N GLY A 59 -21.96 7.22 -11.44
CA GLY A 59 -22.09 6.49 -12.70
C GLY A 59 -21.77 5.00 -12.60
N ILE A 60 -21.62 4.33 -13.76
CA ILE A 60 -21.36 2.88 -13.84
C ILE A 60 -20.04 2.52 -13.14
N ALA A 61 -18.99 3.31 -13.35
CA ALA A 61 -17.72 3.12 -12.68
C ALA A 61 -17.87 3.22 -11.15
N GLY A 62 -18.68 4.16 -10.66
CA GLY A 62 -18.95 4.34 -9.24
C GLY A 62 -19.61 3.12 -8.60
N GLN A 63 -20.51 2.43 -9.30
CA GLN A 63 -21.15 1.23 -8.77
C GLN A 63 -20.15 0.11 -8.43
N PHE A 64 -19.05 0.02 -9.18
CA PHE A 64 -17.98 -0.95 -8.94
C PHE A 64 -16.92 -0.44 -7.94
N PHE A 65 -16.54 0.82 -8.04
CA PHE A 65 -15.43 1.36 -7.27
C PHE A 65 -15.81 1.93 -5.91
N ALA A 66 -17.06 2.38 -5.71
CA ALA A 66 -17.49 2.91 -4.42
C ALA A 66 -17.41 1.86 -3.28
N PRO A 67 -17.92 0.63 -3.41
CA PRO A 67 -17.77 -0.38 -2.36
C PRO A 67 -16.30 -0.71 -2.07
N PHE A 68 -15.46 -0.72 -3.11
CA PHE A 68 -14.03 -0.95 -2.98
C PHE A 68 -13.35 0.19 -2.20
N GLY A 69 -13.62 1.45 -2.54
CA GLY A 69 -13.07 2.63 -1.87
C GLY A 69 -13.45 2.68 -0.39
N PHE A 70 -14.71 2.43 -0.06
CA PHE A 70 -15.17 2.33 1.32
C PHE A 70 -14.49 1.20 2.09
N THR A 71 -14.46 0.01 1.51
CA THR A 71 -13.86 -1.17 2.17
C THR A 71 -12.39 -0.95 2.48
N VAL A 72 -11.62 -0.42 1.53
CA VAL A 72 -10.20 -0.14 1.73
C VAL A 72 -10.01 0.93 2.79
N THR A 73 -10.76 2.03 2.75
CA THR A 73 -10.66 3.12 3.73
C THR A 73 -10.92 2.62 5.15
N VAL A 74 -12.02 1.88 5.35
CA VAL A 74 -12.38 1.32 6.66
C VAL A 74 -11.32 0.32 7.13
N ALA A 75 -10.88 -0.57 6.26
CA ALA A 75 -9.87 -1.58 6.58
C ALA A 75 -8.54 -0.95 7.01
N VAL A 76 -8.08 0.11 6.32
CA VAL A 76 -6.83 0.80 6.64
C VAL A 76 -6.94 1.57 7.96
N LEU A 77 -8.07 2.20 8.26
CA LEU A 77 -8.31 2.84 9.56
C LEU A 77 -8.33 1.85 10.72
N PHE A 78 -8.95 0.68 10.53
CA PHE A 78 -8.89 -0.40 11.53
C PHE A 78 -7.46 -0.94 11.69
N SER A 79 -6.69 -1.06 10.60
CA SER A 79 -5.28 -1.45 10.66
C SER A 79 -4.46 -0.48 11.50
N LEU A 80 -4.65 0.82 11.29
CA LEU A 80 -4.01 1.87 12.09
C LEU A 80 -4.34 1.70 13.58
N LEU A 81 -5.62 1.49 13.90
CA LEU A 81 -6.05 1.31 15.29
C LEU A 81 -5.36 0.09 15.92
N VAL A 82 -5.33 -1.05 15.23
CA VAL A 82 -4.67 -2.27 15.70
C VAL A 82 -3.17 -2.07 15.84
N ALA A 83 -2.50 -1.48 14.85
CA ALA A 83 -1.08 -1.23 14.87
C ALA A 83 -0.67 -0.29 16.03
N ARG A 84 -1.51 0.70 16.35
CA ARG A 84 -1.22 1.70 17.40
C ARG A 84 -1.62 1.30 18.81
N THR A 85 -2.46 0.26 18.97
CA THR A 85 -2.94 -0.20 20.27
C THR A 85 -2.51 -1.63 20.58
N LEU A 86 -2.96 -2.58 19.76
CA LEU A 86 -2.76 -4.00 20.02
C LEU A 86 -1.30 -4.43 19.82
N THR A 87 -0.66 -3.95 18.76
CA THR A 87 0.70 -4.36 18.41
C THR A 87 1.73 -3.97 19.49
N PRO A 88 1.83 -2.70 19.97
CA PRO A 88 2.77 -2.36 21.02
C PRO A 88 2.41 -3.01 22.36
N MET A 89 1.12 -3.19 22.66
CA MET A 89 0.68 -3.92 23.86
C MET A 89 1.16 -5.37 23.82
N MET A 90 0.91 -6.09 22.74
CA MET A 90 1.35 -7.48 22.58
C MET A 90 2.88 -7.58 22.61
N ALA A 91 3.57 -6.69 21.95
CA ALA A 91 5.02 -6.65 21.94
C ALA A 91 5.61 -6.45 23.35
N ALA A 92 5.00 -5.58 24.16
CA ALA A 92 5.44 -5.32 25.55
C ALA A 92 5.32 -6.55 26.47
N TYR A 93 4.38 -7.46 26.18
CA TYR A 93 4.15 -8.67 26.99
C TYR A 93 4.79 -9.93 26.43
N PHE A 94 4.88 -10.08 25.11
CA PHE A 94 5.33 -11.33 24.46
C PHE A 94 6.78 -11.29 24.00
N LEU A 95 7.33 -10.10 23.71
CA LEU A 95 8.73 -10.01 23.29
C LEU A 95 9.65 -10.10 24.49
N LYS A 96 10.65 -10.99 24.37
CA LYS A 96 11.73 -11.11 25.35
C LYS A 96 12.89 -10.19 24.97
N PRO A 97 13.65 -9.67 25.95
CA PRO A 97 14.89 -8.95 25.66
C PRO A 97 15.83 -9.86 24.85
N HIS A 98 16.18 -9.43 23.63
CA HIS A 98 17.06 -10.21 22.76
C HIS A 98 18.48 -9.73 22.96
N ALA A 99 19.30 -10.59 23.55
CA ALA A 99 20.75 -10.37 23.72
C ALA A 99 21.58 -10.97 22.58
N GLU A 100 20.97 -11.71 21.63
CA GLU A 100 21.73 -12.40 20.58
C GLU A 100 21.92 -11.56 19.32
N PRO A 101 23.17 -11.48 18.80
CA PRO A 101 23.42 -10.84 17.51
C PRO A 101 22.72 -11.68 16.40
N VAL A 102 21.78 -11.08 15.72
CA VAL A 102 21.09 -11.73 14.59
C VAL A 102 22.11 -11.99 13.49
N ARG A 103 22.32 -13.28 13.20
CA ARG A 103 23.18 -13.72 12.11
C ARG A 103 22.57 -13.25 10.79
N GLU A 104 23.18 -12.25 10.15
CA GLU A 104 22.68 -11.70 8.91
C GLU A 104 22.62 -12.77 7.81
N PRO A 105 21.45 -13.03 7.23
CA PRO A 105 21.33 -14.00 6.14
C PRO A 105 22.11 -13.51 4.90
N LYS A 106 22.56 -14.43 4.05
CA LYS A 106 23.32 -14.12 2.83
C LYS A 106 22.58 -13.14 1.90
N ILE A 107 21.25 -13.22 1.87
CA ILE A 107 20.39 -12.31 1.10
C ILE A 107 20.52 -10.86 1.59
N MET A 108 20.58 -10.66 2.91
CA MET A 108 20.74 -9.32 3.50
C MET A 108 22.10 -8.71 3.10
N LYS A 109 23.17 -9.49 3.11
CA LYS A 109 24.50 -9.02 2.67
C LYS A 109 24.50 -8.62 1.19
N TRP A 110 23.86 -9.42 0.35
CA TRP A 110 23.70 -9.10 -1.06
C TRP A 110 22.88 -7.81 -1.27
N TYR A 111 21.75 -7.67 -0.56
CA TYR A 111 20.92 -6.48 -0.60
C TYR A 111 21.69 -5.22 -0.16
N LEU A 112 22.36 -5.28 0.99
CA LEU A 112 23.17 -4.16 1.49
C LEU A 112 24.31 -3.77 0.53
N ALA A 113 24.93 -4.75 -0.12
CA ALA A 113 25.94 -4.47 -1.15
C ALA A 113 25.36 -3.71 -2.36
N ARG A 114 24.12 -4.03 -2.78
CA ARG A 114 23.40 -3.31 -3.86
C ARG A 114 22.99 -1.90 -3.43
N VAL A 115 22.44 -1.76 -2.24
CA VAL A 115 22.11 -0.44 -1.68
C VAL A 115 23.34 0.44 -1.60
N ARG A 116 24.46 -0.08 -1.06
CA ARG A 116 25.72 0.65 -1.00
C ARG A 116 26.21 1.06 -2.38
N TRP A 117 26.14 0.18 -3.37
CA TRP A 117 26.51 0.51 -4.74
C TRP A 117 25.64 1.62 -5.32
N CYS A 118 24.31 1.57 -5.11
CA CYS A 118 23.38 2.61 -5.53
C CYS A 118 23.72 3.98 -4.91
N LEU A 119 24.01 4.01 -3.61
CA LEU A 119 24.37 5.24 -2.91
C LEU A 119 25.69 5.83 -3.39
N LEU A 120 26.69 4.98 -3.65
CA LEU A 120 27.98 5.42 -4.16
C LEU A 120 27.91 5.90 -5.62
N ASN A 121 27.00 5.34 -6.42
CA ASN A 121 26.84 5.65 -7.83
C ASN A 121 25.52 6.41 -8.11
N ARG A 122 25.25 7.47 -7.33
CA ARG A 122 23.98 8.21 -7.39
C ARG A 122 23.53 8.59 -8.80
N TRP A 123 24.43 9.06 -9.66
CA TRP A 123 24.12 9.45 -11.03
C TRP A 123 23.72 8.28 -11.93
N LYS A 124 24.38 7.13 -11.78
CA LYS A 124 24.00 5.90 -12.51
C LYS A 124 22.65 5.38 -12.05
N THR A 125 22.40 5.39 -10.74
CA THR A 125 21.13 4.98 -10.15
C THR A 125 19.98 5.89 -10.61
N LEU A 126 20.22 7.22 -10.63
CA LEU A 126 19.25 8.17 -11.15
C LEU A 126 18.99 7.94 -12.65
N GLY A 127 20.04 7.71 -13.45
CA GLY A 127 19.91 7.37 -14.86
C GLY A 127 19.05 6.13 -15.11
N VAL A 128 19.30 5.05 -14.37
CA VAL A 128 18.48 3.82 -14.46
C VAL A 128 17.03 4.09 -14.07
N ALA A 129 16.79 4.81 -12.96
CA ALA A 129 15.44 5.17 -12.54
C ALA A 129 14.71 6.00 -13.60
N THR A 130 15.40 7.00 -14.20
CA THR A 130 14.85 7.82 -15.29
C THR A 130 14.50 6.97 -16.50
N VAL A 131 15.37 6.06 -16.92
CA VAL A 131 15.10 5.15 -18.05
C VAL A 131 13.87 4.29 -17.77
N VAL A 132 13.73 3.75 -16.56
CA VAL A 132 12.54 2.95 -16.17
C VAL A 132 11.26 3.81 -16.24
N ILE A 133 11.30 5.03 -15.71
CA ILE A 133 10.14 5.95 -15.75
C ILE A 133 9.76 6.28 -17.17
N VAL A 134 10.73 6.65 -18.01
CA VAL A 134 10.50 7.00 -19.42
C VAL A 134 9.95 5.80 -20.19
N SER A 135 10.48 4.60 -19.95
CA SER A 135 9.96 3.39 -20.60
C SER A 135 8.52 3.08 -20.18
N MET A 136 8.16 3.29 -18.91
CA MET A 136 6.78 3.17 -18.44
C MET A 136 5.85 4.17 -19.13
N LEU A 137 6.28 5.43 -19.23
CA LEU A 137 5.49 6.46 -19.93
C LEU A 137 5.35 6.18 -21.43
N ALA A 138 6.38 5.63 -22.07
CA ALA A 138 6.33 5.22 -23.48
C ALA A 138 5.41 4.03 -23.74
N LEU A 139 5.22 3.16 -22.75
CA LEU A 139 4.29 2.02 -22.83
C LEU A 139 2.83 2.45 -22.61
N PHE A 140 2.59 3.59 -21.96
CA PHE A 140 1.24 4.06 -21.62
C PHE A 140 0.30 4.16 -22.83
N PRO A 141 0.68 4.72 -24.00
CA PRO A 141 -0.19 4.79 -25.17
C PRO A 141 -0.50 3.43 -25.83
N LEU A 142 0.25 2.37 -25.49
CA LEU A 142 -0.02 1.02 -25.99
C LEU A 142 -1.09 0.29 -25.17
N LEU A 143 -1.46 0.83 -23.99
CA LEU A 143 -2.50 0.25 -23.13
C LEU A 143 -3.90 0.59 -23.69
N SER A 144 -4.74 -0.43 -23.80
CA SER A 144 -6.15 -0.22 -24.13
C SER A 144 -6.84 0.56 -23.01
N THR A 145 -7.47 1.69 -23.35
CA THR A 145 -8.18 2.55 -22.40
C THR A 145 -9.67 2.17 -22.24
N ALA A 146 -10.11 1.04 -22.80
CA ALA A 146 -11.48 0.58 -22.65
C ALA A 146 -11.71 0.03 -21.24
N PHE A 147 -12.70 0.57 -20.54
CA PHE A 147 -13.12 0.10 -19.21
C PHE A 147 -13.65 -1.35 -19.23
N SER A 148 -14.29 -1.72 -20.33
CA SER A 148 -14.73 -3.09 -20.60
C SER A 148 -14.33 -3.44 -22.03
N PRO A 149 -13.63 -4.55 -22.28
CA PRO A 149 -13.40 -5.00 -23.63
C PRO A 149 -14.77 -5.21 -24.31
N ALA A 150 -14.87 -4.86 -25.59
CA ALA A 150 -16.04 -5.16 -26.41
C ALA A 150 -16.16 -6.68 -26.44
N GLY A 151 -16.85 -7.25 -25.48
CA GLY A 151 -17.22 -8.67 -25.48
C GLY A 151 -18.31 -8.87 -26.48
N ASP A 152 -18.18 -9.88 -27.33
CA ASP A 152 -19.27 -10.38 -28.12
C ASP A 152 -20.28 -11.05 -27.17
N ASN A 153 -21.23 -10.25 -26.68
CA ASN A 153 -22.23 -10.70 -25.70
C ASN A 153 -23.40 -11.46 -26.42
N GLY A 154 -23.28 -11.73 -27.72
CA GLY A 154 -24.31 -12.44 -28.47
C GLY A 154 -25.65 -11.69 -28.58
N PHE A 155 -25.68 -10.39 -28.24
CA PHE A 155 -26.87 -9.56 -28.33
C PHE A 155 -26.84 -8.75 -29.64
N THR A 156 -27.82 -8.97 -30.47
CA THR A 156 -28.11 -8.10 -31.63
C THR A 156 -29.19 -7.11 -31.24
N ARG A 157 -28.88 -5.83 -31.22
CA ARG A 157 -29.87 -4.77 -30.99
C ARG A 157 -30.42 -4.33 -32.33
N LEU A 158 -31.66 -4.71 -32.59
CA LEU A 158 -32.42 -4.21 -33.75
C LEU A 158 -33.18 -2.95 -33.33
N THR A 159 -32.79 -1.80 -33.86
CA THR A 159 -33.55 -0.56 -33.73
C THR A 159 -34.44 -0.42 -34.97
N VAL A 160 -35.74 -0.55 -34.79
CA VAL A 160 -36.72 -0.35 -35.85
C VAL A 160 -37.29 1.04 -35.69
N GLU A 161 -36.99 1.94 -36.63
CA GLU A 161 -37.61 3.24 -36.72
C GLU A 161 -38.88 3.11 -37.56
N LEU A 162 -40.03 3.29 -36.91
CA LEU A 162 -41.32 3.36 -37.60
C LEU A 162 -41.60 4.78 -38.08
N ALA A 163 -42.29 4.92 -39.21
CA ALA A 163 -42.68 6.21 -39.73
C ALA A 163 -43.55 6.96 -38.70
N PRO A 164 -43.44 8.32 -38.61
CA PRO A 164 -44.24 9.11 -37.68
C PRO A 164 -45.75 8.87 -37.92
N GLY A 165 -46.45 8.37 -36.88
CA GLY A 165 -47.89 8.07 -36.92
C GLY A 165 -48.26 6.60 -36.99
N SER A 166 -47.30 5.65 -37.07
CA SER A 166 -47.58 4.23 -36.91
C SER A 166 -47.69 3.91 -35.43
N GLY A 167 -48.90 3.81 -34.86
CA GLY A 167 -49.18 3.30 -33.56
C GLY A 167 -48.89 1.78 -33.46
N LEU A 168 -48.51 1.32 -32.28
CA LEU A 168 -48.48 -0.10 -31.93
C LEU A 168 -49.89 -0.64 -31.84
#